data_9e0e31694c11ccd33c5368b930893a8d
#
_entry.id   9e0e31694c11ccd33c5368b930893a8d
#
_cell.length_a   1.000
_cell.length_b   1.000
_cell.length_c   1.000
_cell.angle_alpha   90.00
_cell.angle_beta   90.00
_cell.angle_gamma   90.00
#
_symmetry.space_group_name_H-M   'P 1'
#
loop_
_entity.id
_entity.type
_entity.pdbx_description
1 polymer ?
#
loop_
_entity_poly.entity_id
_entity_poly.type
_entity_poly.pdbx_seq_one_letter_code
_entity_poly.pdbx_strand_id
1 'polypeptide(L)'
;TGYNILSDNDKCQVIGTSFGEGTGSPDVWSKGLDDDYGYTQIFKTAAEMTNTAIATNLRGYANEWQRIWNMKLREHKVDIERAMLFGQRNRLDGIQYSEGIVGHIIKNSAPTSGHSDLSYVPGVAYNRTLAESEFNYDRLLTDFEVIYDPARGGSSAKLALAGLPVMSLFNKFGAGGLIKETNDANTYQQYNIDKEYVNGSYGHKLLSINTIHGDLSLVKEPLFRGFSSAYMCIVDMNQVAYRPLVGNGLNRDTHIITNVQQADEDLRKDMILTEAGLEISLPETHCLYNFEAVT
;
A
#
# COMPACT_ATOMS: atom_id res chain seq x y z
N THR A 1 -26.33 13.74 47.55
CA THR A 1 -25.39 13.96 46.47
C THR A 1 -25.46 12.76 45.52
N GLY A 2 -26.38 12.88 44.54
CA GLY A 2 -26.56 11.81 43.54
C GLY A 2 -25.40 11.78 42.57
N TYR A 3 -24.71 10.66 42.47
CA TYR A 3 -23.85 10.38 41.36
C TYR A 3 -24.76 10.14 40.14
N ASN A 4 -24.59 10.93 39.07
CA ASN A 4 -25.22 10.60 37.81
C ASN A 4 -24.60 9.28 37.31
N ILE A 5 -25.41 8.24 37.30
CA ILE A 5 -25.03 6.99 36.67
C ILE A 5 -25.08 7.24 35.17
N LEU A 6 -23.94 7.05 34.49
CA LEU A 6 -23.86 7.14 33.04
C LEU A 6 -24.77 6.09 32.42
N SER A 7 -25.58 6.50 31.46
CA SER A 7 -26.42 5.60 30.66
C SER A 7 -25.62 4.98 29.53
N ASP A 8 -26.09 3.86 28.99
CA ASP A 8 -25.54 3.30 27.74
C ASP A 8 -25.60 4.36 26.63
N ASN A 9 -24.50 4.55 25.93
CA ASN A 9 -24.26 5.55 24.87
C ASN A 9 -24.00 6.99 25.35
N ASP A 10 -23.81 7.25 26.65
CA ASP A 10 -23.32 8.55 27.06
C ASP A 10 -21.90 8.81 26.57
N LYS A 11 -21.69 9.97 25.96
CA LYS A 11 -20.37 10.37 25.48
C LYS A 11 -19.53 10.87 26.65
N CYS A 12 -18.40 10.21 26.89
CA CYS A 12 -17.47 10.55 27.94
C CYS A 12 -16.12 10.98 27.35
N GLN A 13 -15.55 12.04 27.91
CA GLN A 13 -14.21 12.50 27.58
C GLN A 13 -13.33 12.44 28.81
N VAL A 14 -12.15 11.84 28.69
CA VAL A 14 -11.14 11.86 29.76
C VAL A 14 -10.48 13.24 29.76
N ILE A 15 -10.66 13.97 30.84
CA ILE A 15 -10.13 15.33 31.02
C ILE A 15 -8.71 15.27 31.61
N GLY A 16 -8.40 14.25 32.40
CA GLY A 16 -7.11 14.08 33.05
C GLY A 16 -7.28 13.34 34.39
N THR A 17 -6.20 13.15 35.11
CA THR A 17 -6.17 12.56 36.45
C THR A 17 -5.85 13.63 37.45
N SER A 18 -6.51 13.55 38.62
CA SER A 18 -6.24 14.42 39.77
C SER A 18 -5.99 13.57 41.02
N PHE A 19 -5.00 13.94 41.79
CA PHE A 19 -4.61 13.25 43.03
C PHE A 19 -4.75 14.20 44.21
N GLY A 20 -5.05 13.63 45.36
CA GLY A 20 -5.11 14.38 46.63
C GLY A 20 -3.71 14.79 47.08
N GLU A 21 -3.66 15.85 47.88
CA GLU A 21 -2.44 16.32 48.52
C GLU A 21 -1.88 15.23 49.46
N GLY A 22 -0.58 14.90 49.34
CA GLY A 22 0.07 13.87 50.15
C GLY A 22 -0.19 12.42 49.75
N THR A 23 -0.83 12.16 48.61
CA THR A 23 -1.01 10.79 48.09
C THR A 23 0.26 10.27 47.45
N GLY A 24 0.48 8.94 47.51
CA GLY A 24 1.59 8.26 46.85
C GLY A 24 1.49 8.24 45.31
N SER A 25 2.50 7.68 44.65
CA SER A 25 2.47 7.48 43.19
C SER A 25 1.29 6.62 42.76
N PRO A 26 0.61 6.94 41.66
CA PRO A 26 -0.42 6.07 41.10
C PRO A 26 0.17 4.75 40.62
N ASP A 27 -0.67 3.74 40.49
CA ASP A 27 -0.30 2.48 39.87
C ASP A 27 0.13 2.72 38.42
N VAL A 28 1.20 2.05 38.00
CA VAL A 28 1.72 2.15 36.63
C VAL A 28 0.78 1.39 35.71
N TRP A 29 0.15 2.12 34.81
CA TRP A 29 -0.56 1.50 33.71
C TRP A 29 0.36 1.42 32.48
N SER A 30 0.68 0.19 32.06
CA SER A 30 1.46 -0.05 30.86
C SER A 30 0.80 -1.14 30.02
N LYS A 31 0.68 -0.89 28.72
CA LYS A 31 0.30 -1.90 27.75
C LYS A 31 1.57 -2.41 27.06
N GLY A 32 1.74 -3.73 26.96
CA GLY A 32 2.80 -4.31 26.16
C GLY A 32 2.66 -3.95 24.69
N LEU A 33 3.77 -3.99 23.95
CA LEU A 33 3.72 -3.85 22.50
C LEU A 33 3.08 -5.11 21.90
N ASP A 34 2.13 -4.91 21.00
CA ASP A 34 1.62 -5.98 20.16
C ASP A 34 2.57 -6.15 18.97
N ASP A 35 3.07 -7.37 18.77
CA ASP A 35 3.97 -7.72 17.67
C ASP A 35 3.32 -8.73 16.73
N ASP A 36 3.63 -8.61 15.45
CA ASP A 36 3.26 -9.57 14.42
C ASP A 36 4.54 -9.96 13.66
N TYR A 37 4.49 -11.04 12.91
CA TYR A 37 5.64 -11.55 12.17
C TYR A 37 5.31 -11.70 10.69
N GLY A 38 6.33 -11.53 9.84
CA GLY A 38 6.28 -11.82 8.42
C GLY A 38 7.25 -12.93 8.04
N TYR A 39 7.08 -13.48 6.85
CA TYR A 39 8.04 -14.40 6.24
C TYR A 39 8.75 -13.71 5.09
N THR A 40 10.01 -14.09 4.87
CA THR A 40 10.72 -13.80 3.62
C THR A 40 10.33 -14.84 2.59
N GLN A 41 10.17 -14.42 1.34
CA GLN A 41 9.86 -15.26 0.20
C GLN A 41 11.06 -15.33 -0.73
N ILE A 42 11.32 -16.52 -1.28
CA ILE A 42 12.41 -16.74 -2.24
C ILE A 42 11.84 -16.61 -3.65
N PHE A 43 12.35 -15.65 -4.39
CA PHE A 43 12.05 -15.43 -5.80
C PHE A 43 13.21 -15.94 -6.65
N LYS A 44 12.89 -16.73 -7.69
CA LYS A 44 13.89 -17.27 -8.62
C LYS A 44 13.41 -17.11 -10.04
N THR A 45 14.23 -16.53 -10.89
CA THR A 45 13.97 -16.41 -12.34
C THR A 45 15.20 -16.82 -13.09
N ALA A 46 15.08 -17.80 -13.98
CA ALA A 46 16.18 -18.28 -14.80
C ALA A 46 16.07 -17.72 -16.22
N ALA A 47 17.23 -17.38 -16.78
CA ALA A 47 17.42 -17.12 -18.20
C ALA A 47 18.28 -18.24 -18.78
N GLU A 48 17.83 -18.84 -19.89
CA GLU A 48 18.49 -19.98 -20.53
C GLU A 48 18.55 -19.77 -22.04
N MET A 49 19.67 -20.11 -22.64
CA MET A 49 19.87 -20.06 -24.10
C MET A 49 20.93 -21.07 -24.53
N THR A 50 20.69 -21.77 -25.63
CA THR A 50 21.66 -22.72 -26.17
C THR A 50 22.86 -21.99 -26.77
N ASN A 51 24.06 -22.62 -26.70
CA ASN A 51 25.26 -22.02 -27.24
C ASN A 51 25.18 -21.82 -28.78
N THR A 52 24.45 -22.67 -29.47
CA THR A 52 24.15 -22.50 -30.91
C THR A 52 23.36 -21.22 -31.18
N ALA A 53 22.33 -20.93 -30.33
CA ALA A 53 21.55 -19.71 -30.49
C ALA A 53 22.35 -18.45 -30.12
N ILE A 54 23.26 -18.54 -29.14
CA ILE A 54 24.18 -17.45 -28.79
C ILE A 54 25.16 -17.15 -29.92
N ALA A 55 25.66 -18.19 -30.62
CA ALA A 55 26.57 -18.06 -31.75
C ALA A 55 25.88 -17.56 -33.02
N THR A 56 24.55 -17.66 -33.11
CA THR A 56 23.80 -17.26 -34.31
C THR A 56 23.54 -15.77 -34.33
N ASN A 57 23.95 -15.07 -35.36
CA ASN A 57 23.61 -13.66 -35.55
C ASN A 57 22.19 -13.51 -36.09
N LEU A 58 21.30 -13.01 -35.23
CA LEU A 58 19.92 -12.70 -35.60
C LEU A 58 19.84 -11.34 -36.31
N ARG A 59 19.08 -11.31 -37.42
CA ARG A 59 18.85 -10.09 -38.17
C ARG A 59 17.98 -9.13 -37.36
N GLY A 60 18.56 -7.99 -36.96
CA GLY A 60 17.85 -6.95 -36.20
C GLY A 60 18.19 -6.87 -34.69
N TYR A 61 18.87 -7.86 -34.15
CA TYR A 61 19.37 -7.82 -32.77
C TYR A 61 20.82 -8.26 -32.68
N ALA A 62 21.67 -7.39 -32.18
CA ALA A 62 23.09 -7.69 -32.03
C ALA A 62 23.42 -8.67 -30.91
N ASN A 63 22.57 -8.72 -29.86
CA ASN A 63 22.78 -9.56 -28.66
C ASN A 63 21.45 -10.06 -28.09
N GLU A 64 21.06 -11.25 -28.56
CA GLU A 64 19.81 -11.89 -28.13
C GLU A 64 19.84 -12.29 -26.65
N TRP A 65 20.99 -12.72 -26.13
CA TRP A 65 21.16 -13.03 -24.72
C TRP A 65 20.82 -11.84 -23.81
N GLN A 66 21.33 -10.66 -24.16
CA GLN A 66 21.07 -9.45 -23.40
C GLN A 66 19.58 -9.04 -23.43
N ARG A 67 18.91 -9.26 -24.56
CA ARG A 67 17.46 -9.02 -24.68
C ARG A 67 16.67 -9.94 -23.75
N ILE A 68 16.95 -11.24 -23.79
CA ILE A 68 16.28 -12.23 -22.90
C ILE A 68 16.58 -11.91 -21.44
N TRP A 69 17.82 -11.59 -21.12
CA TRP A 69 18.22 -11.22 -19.76
C TRP A 69 17.45 -10.01 -19.21
N ASN A 70 17.35 -8.94 -20.00
CA ASN A 70 16.59 -7.76 -19.61
C ASN A 70 15.10 -8.04 -19.43
N MET A 71 14.54 -8.91 -20.26
CA MET A 71 13.15 -9.35 -20.13
C MET A 71 12.93 -10.15 -18.83
N LYS A 72 13.82 -11.10 -18.54
CA LYS A 72 13.77 -11.90 -17.32
C LYS A 72 13.98 -11.07 -16.04
N LEU A 73 14.83 -10.06 -16.09
CA LEU A 73 15.01 -9.12 -14.97
C LEU A 73 13.73 -8.31 -14.70
N ARG A 74 13.03 -7.87 -15.75
CA ARG A 74 11.73 -7.19 -15.59
C ARG A 74 10.67 -8.13 -15.02
N GLU A 75 10.59 -9.36 -15.51
CA GLU A 75 9.69 -10.39 -15.01
C GLU A 75 9.93 -10.63 -13.51
N HIS A 76 11.19 -10.81 -13.11
CA HIS A 76 11.58 -11.00 -11.72
C HIS A 76 11.14 -9.84 -10.80
N LYS A 77 11.33 -8.58 -11.25
CA LYS A 77 10.89 -7.40 -10.50
C LYS A 77 9.37 -7.34 -10.35
N VAL A 78 8.64 -7.67 -11.42
CA VAL A 78 7.17 -7.70 -11.39
C VAL A 78 6.65 -8.80 -10.47
N ASP A 79 7.31 -9.94 -10.39
CA ASP A 79 6.92 -11.02 -9.47
C ASP A 79 7.11 -10.62 -8.01
N ILE A 80 8.22 -9.93 -7.70
CA ILE A 80 8.45 -9.36 -6.36
C ILE A 80 7.36 -8.33 -6.04
N GLU A 81 7.09 -7.39 -6.94
CA GLU A 81 6.08 -6.35 -6.76
C GLU A 81 4.68 -6.92 -6.53
N ARG A 82 4.29 -7.95 -7.30
CA ARG A 82 3.02 -8.66 -7.08
C ARG A 82 2.93 -9.31 -5.71
N ALA A 83 4.00 -9.94 -5.25
CA ALA A 83 4.03 -10.54 -3.91
C ALA A 83 3.95 -9.48 -2.81
N MET A 84 4.63 -8.33 -2.98
CA MET A 84 4.60 -7.21 -2.03
C MET A 84 3.24 -6.50 -2.01
N LEU A 85 2.49 -6.53 -3.12
CA LEU A 85 1.14 -5.95 -3.16
C LEU A 85 0.06 -6.93 -2.67
N PHE A 86 0.04 -8.17 -3.19
CA PHE A 86 -1.08 -9.09 -3.02
C PHE A 86 -0.75 -10.34 -2.22
N GLY A 87 0.50 -10.52 -1.79
CA GLY A 87 0.92 -11.70 -1.05
C GLY A 87 0.08 -11.94 0.21
N GLN A 88 -0.13 -13.20 0.54
CA GLN A 88 -0.76 -13.60 1.80
C GLN A 88 0.24 -14.41 2.59
N ARG A 89 0.45 -14.04 3.85
CA ARG A 89 1.35 -14.74 4.75
C ARG A 89 0.93 -16.19 4.92
N ASN A 90 1.79 -17.09 4.49
CA ASN A 90 1.56 -18.52 4.63
C ASN A 90 2.89 -19.28 4.69
N ARG A 91 2.86 -20.47 5.28
CA ARG A 91 3.95 -21.44 5.26
C ARG A 91 3.38 -22.83 4.98
N LEU A 92 3.72 -23.37 3.84
CA LEU A 92 3.26 -24.69 3.41
C LEU A 92 4.46 -25.49 2.90
N ASP A 93 4.66 -26.71 3.43
CA ASP A 93 5.71 -27.65 3.01
C ASP A 93 7.13 -27.03 2.93
N GLY A 94 7.45 -26.16 3.88
CA GLY A 94 8.74 -25.46 3.90
C GLY A 94 8.85 -24.25 2.96
N ILE A 95 7.84 -24.00 2.13
CA ILE A 95 7.75 -22.80 1.28
C ILE A 95 7.12 -21.68 2.11
N GLN A 96 7.76 -20.53 2.11
CA GLN A 96 7.31 -19.33 2.82
C GLN A 96 6.81 -18.30 1.81
N TYR A 97 5.70 -17.67 2.15
CA TYR A 97 5.06 -16.62 1.37
C TYR A 97 5.05 -15.31 2.18
N SER A 98 5.51 -14.24 1.57
CA SER A 98 5.50 -12.90 2.19
C SER A 98 4.08 -12.33 2.22
N GLU A 99 3.79 -11.53 3.24
CA GLU A 99 2.56 -10.75 3.32
C GLU A 99 2.70 -9.48 2.47
N GLY A 100 1.71 -9.20 1.64
CA GLY A 100 1.64 -7.98 0.84
C GLY A 100 0.78 -6.90 1.49
N ILE A 101 0.88 -5.67 1.01
CA ILE A 101 0.18 -4.51 1.59
C ILE A 101 -1.34 -4.72 1.61
N VAL A 102 -1.93 -5.14 0.48
CA VAL A 102 -3.37 -5.37 0.37
C VAL A 102 -3.82 -6.50 1.30
N GLY A 103 -3.04 -7.59 1.34
CA GLY A 103 -3.30 -8.71 2.24
C GLY A 103 -3.27 -8.31 3.72
N HIS A 104 -2.28 -7.50 4.09
CA HIS A 104 -2.13 -6.97 5.44
C HIS A 104 -3.31 -6.08 5.86
N ILE A 105 -3.74 -5.16 4.99
CA ILE A 105 -4.88 -4.28 5.26
C ILE A 105 -6.16 -5.10 5.42
N ILE A 106 -6.43 -6.05 4.53
CA ILE A 106 -7.63 -6.89 4.60
C ILE A 106 -7.64 -7.74 5.87
N LYS A 107 -6.51 -8.33 6.24
CA LYS A 107 -6.37 -9.13 7.46
C LYS A 107 -6.64 -8.32 8.72
N ASN A 108 -6.12 -7.10 8.80
CA ASN A 108 -6.23 -6.22 9.96
C ASN A 108 -7.45 -5.28 9.89
N SER A 109 -8.27 -5.36 8.84
CA SER A 109 -9.53 -4.62 8.80
C SER A 109 -10.61 -5.36 9.59
N ALA A 110 -11.43 -4.61 10.32
CA ALA A 110 -12.58 -5.20 10.98
C ALA A 110 -13.52 -5.80 9.92
N PRO A 111 -14.06 -7.00 10.12
CA PRO A 111 -15.04 -7.59 9.22
C PRO A 111 -16.35 -6.82 9.38
N THR A 112 -16.50 -5.72 8.66
CA THR A 112 -17.72 -4.90 8.76
C THR A 112 -18.26 -4.58 7.38
N SER A 113 -19.28 -5.29 7.05
CA SER A 113 -20.34 -4.81 6.18
C SER A 113 -20.92 -3.54 6.82
N GLY A 114 -20.61 -2.38 6.26
CA GLY A 114 -21.20 -1.10 6.65
C GLY A 114 -20.49 -0.40 7.80
N HIS A 115 -19.23 -0.03 7.64
CA HIS A 115 -18.58 0.93 8.55
C HIS A 115 -19.18 2.32 8.31
N SER A 116 -20.28 2.59 8.98
CA SER A 116 -20.81 3.95 9.14
C SER A 116 -20.13 4.69 10.30
N ASP A 117 -19.42 3.96 11.18
CA ASP A 117 -18.72 4.54 12.31
C ASP A 117 -17.26 4.86 11.94
N LEU A 118 -17.04 6.15 11.77
CA LEU A 118 -15.74 6.78 11.59
C LEU A 118 -14.93 6.82 12.89
N SER A 119 -15.19 5.92 13.85
CA SER A 119 -14.45 5.88 15.10
C SER A 119 -13.09 5.23 14.90
N TYR A 120 -12.08 5.84 15.47
CA TYR A 120 -10.75 5.26 15.59
C TYR A 120 -10.81 3.97 16.42
N VAL A 121 -10.30 2.88 15.81
CA VAL A 121 -10.08 1.61 16.51
C VAL A 121 -8.60 1.29 16.41
N PRO A 122 -7.87 1.24 17.53
CA PRO A 122 -6.44 0.91 17.52
C PRO A 122 -6.15 -0.44 16.88
N GLY A 123 -5.13 -0.50 16.02
CA GLY A 123 -4.70 -1.72 15.35
C GLY A 123 -5.60 -2.19 14.19
N VAL A 124 -6.62 -1.40 13.82
CA VAL A 124 -7.55 -1.75 12.73
C VAL A 124 -7.32 -0.87 11.52
N ALA A 125 -7.00 -1.49 10.39
CA ALA A 125 -6.86 -0.81 9.10
C ALA A 125 -8.23 -0.35 8.56
N TYR A 126 -8.23 0.75 7.82
CA TYR A 126 -9.43 1.26 7.18
C TYR A 126 -9.66 0.56 5.83
N ASN A 127 -10.71 -0.22 5.75
CA ASN A 127 -11.10 -0.92 4.52
C ASN A 127 -12.53 -0.59 4.17
N ARG A 128 -12.76 -0.07 2.96
CA ARG A 128 -14.07 0.40 2.55
C ARG A 128 -14.40 0.02 1.12
N THR A 129 -15.62 -0.48 0.94
CA THR A 129 -16.23 -0.67 -0.36
C THR A 129 -17.22 0.45 -0.63
N LEU A 130 -17.09 1.14 -1.76
CA LEU A 130 -17.91 2.28 -2.18
C LEU A 130 -18.43 2.08 -3.59
N ALA A 131 -19.69 2.43 -3.81
CA ALA A 131 -20.20 2.60 -5.18
C ALA A 131 -19.61 3.88 -5.82
N GLU A 132 -19.40 3.89 -7.14
CA GLU A 132 -18.90 5.06 -7.88
C GLU A 132 -19.75 6.31 -7.61
N SER A 133 -21.08 6.14 -7.47
CA SER A 133 -22.04 7.23 -7.22
C SER A 133 -21.94 7.84 -5.82
N GLU A 134 -21.39 7.10 -4.85
CA GLU A 134 -21.23 7.56 -3.47
C GLU A 134 -19.92 8.30 -3.26
N PHE A 135 -18.98 8.17 -4.19
CA PHE A 135 -17.70 8.80 -4.12
C PHE A 135 -17.77 10.24 -4.62
N ASN A 136 -17.79 11.16 -3.69
CA ASN A 136 -17.76 12.60 -3.92
C ASN A 136 -16.69 13.27 -3.03
N TYR A 137 -16.45 14.57 -3.25
CA TYR A 137 -15.42 15.31 -2.51
C TYR A 137 -15.71 15.38 -1.01
N ASP A 138 -16.97 15.60 -0.62
CA ASP A 138 -17.36 15.69 0.80
C ASP A 138 -17.14 14.35 1.51
N ARG A 139 -17.40 13.25 0.80
CA ARG A 139 -17.14 11.91 1.31
C ARG A 139 -15.64 11.66 1.49
N LEU A 140 -14.84 12.08 0.52
CA LEU A 140 -13.39 11.97 0.60
C LEU A 140 -12.83 12.76 1.78
N LEU A 141 -13.31 13.97 2.04
CA LEU A 141 -12.90 14.76 3.19
C LEU A 141 -13.27 14.09 4.50
N THR A 142 -14.48 13.55 4.60
CA THR A 142 -14.93 12.82 5.80
C THR A 142 -14.08 11.57 6.06
N ASP A 143 -13.73 10.84 5.01
CA ASP A 143 -12.85 9.67 5.13
C ASP A 143 -11.41 10.09 5.50
N PHE A 144 -10.94 11.23 5.00
CA PHE A 144 -9.61 11.76 5.33
C PHE A 144 -9.50 12.21 6.80
N GLU A 145 -10.59 12.70 7.40
CA GLU A 145 -10.63 12.97 8.83
C GLU A 145 -10.23 11.74 9.65
N VAL A 146 -10.68 10.56 9.22
CA VAL A 146 -10.31 9.28 9.87
C VAL A 146 -8.91 8.81 9.50
N ILE A 147 -8.53 8.88 8.22
CA ILE A 147 -7.27 8.35 7.71
C ILE A 147 -6.06 9.15 8.23
N TYR A 148 -6.24 10.47 8.40
CA TYR A 148 -5.22 11.39 8.90
C TYR A 148 -5.38 11.73 10.38
N ASP A 149 -6.21 11.00 11.12
CA ASP A 149 -6.37 11.22 12.55
C ASP A 149 -5.02 11.09 13.27
N PRO A 150 -4.57 12.11 14.00
CA PRO A 150 -3.32 12.08 14.76
C PRO A 150 -3.25 10.93 15.77
N ALA A 151 -4.41 10.46 16.28
CA ALA A 151 -4.48 9.32 17.20
C ALA A 151 -4.01 8.00 16.54
N ARG A 152 -4.04 7.91 15.20
CA ARG A 152 -3.54 6.76 14.45
C ARG A 152 -2.01 6.72 14.32
N GLY A 153 -1.32 7.81 14.67
CA GLY A 153 0.14 7.88 14.68
C GLY A 153 0.80 7.89 13.29
N GLY A 154 0.03 8.08 12.22
CA GLY A 154 0.53 8.13 10.86
C GLY A 154 1.08 9.50 10.46
N SER A 155 1.74 9.55 9.29
CA SER A 155 2.23 10.81 8.72
C SER A 155 1.10 11.60 8.04
N SER A 156 1.30 12.92 7.93
CA SER A 156 0.38 13.80 7.19
C SER A 156 0.50 13.67 5.67
N ALA A 157 1.53 12.99 5.17
CA ALA A 157 1.73 12.73 3.75
C ALA A 157 1.64 11.23 3.48
N LYS A 158 0.71 10.81 2.63
CA LYS A 158 0.49 9.40 2.28
C LYS A 158 0.55 9.18 0.77
N LEU A 159 0.90 7.95 0.39
CA LEU A 159 0.93 7.52 -0.99
C LEU A 159 -0.31 6.67 -1.30
N ALA A 160 -1.04 7.01 -2.34
CA ALA A 160 -2.15 6.22 -2.85
C ALA A 160 -1.74 5.51 -4.14
N LEU A 161 -1.74 4.19 -4.12
CA LEU A 161 -1.59 3.35 -5.29
C LEU A 161 -2.98 3.07 -5.84
N ALA A 162 -3.25 3.43 -7.10
CA ALA A 162 -4.58 3.34 -7.68
C ALA A 162 -4.60 2.67 -9.05
N GLY A 163 -5.66 1.92 -9.30
CA GLY A 163 -5.95 1.38 -10.62
C GLY A 163 -6.38 2.47 -11.62
N LEU A 164 -6.33 2.17 -12.90
CA LEU A 164 -6.69 3.11 -13.99
C LEU A 164 -8.11 3.67 -13.87
N PRO A 165 -9.15 2.85 -13.58
CA PRO A 165 -10.51 3.36 -13.44
C PRO A 165 -10.64 4.37 -12.31
N VAL A 166 -9.95 4.13 -11.17
CA VAL A 166 -9.94 5.05 -10.03
C VAL A 166 -9.29 6.38 -10.38
N MET A 167 -8.17 6.35 -11.14
CA MET A 167 -7.53 7.58 -11.64
C MET A 167 -8.48 8.39 -12.54
N SER A 168 -9.29 7.72 -13.35
CA SER A 168 -10.30 8.37 -14.18
C SER A 168 -11.42 9.00 -13.35
N LEU A 169 -11.79 8.34 -12.23
CA LEU A 169 -12.78 8.85 -11.28
C LEU A 169 -12.31 10.18 -10.65
N PHE A 170 -11.06 10.24 -10.20
CA PHE A 170 -10.49 11.49 -9.69
C PHE A 170 -10.42 12.60 -10.73
N ASN A 171 -10.17 12.27 -12.00
CA ASN A 171 -10.23 13.25 -13.07
C ASN A 171 -11.64 13.81 -13.30
N LYS A 172 -12.68 12.97 -13.17
CA LYS A 172 -14.09 13.40 -13.26
C LYS A 172 -14.45 14.42 -12.16
N PHE A 173 -13.91 14.27 -10.95
CA PHE A 173 -14.10 15.26 -9.89
C PHE A 173 -13.57 16.63 -10.25
N GLY A 174 -12.34 16.70 -10.75
CA GLY A 174 -11.75 17.96 -11.16
C GLY A 174 -12.55 18.65 -12.27
N ALA A 175 -13.10 17.87 -13.21
CA ALA A 175 -13.96 18.41 -14.26
C ALA A 175 -15.36 18.80 -13.75
N GLY A 176 -15.94 18.02 -12.81
CA GLY A 176 -17.26 18.30 -12.25
C GLY A 176 -17.30 19.54 -11.36
N GLY A 177 -16.23 19.83 -10.63
CA GLY A 177 -16.05 21.07 -9.87
C GLY A 177 -16.04 22.30 -10.78
N LEU A 178 -15.37 22.22 -11.92
CA LEU A 178 -15.27 23.33 -12.88
C LEU A 178 -16.61 23.63 -13.60
N ILE A 179 -17.46 22.62 -13.78
CA ILE A 179 -18.74 22.76 -14.49
C ILE A 179 -19.86 23.25 -13.56
N LYS A 180 -19.82 22.97 -12.27
CA LYS A 180 -20.81 23.47 -11.30
C LYS A 180 -20.75 24.99 -11.07
N GLU A 181 -19.64 25.64 -11.37
CA GLU A 181 -19.48 27.09 -11.22
C GLU A 181 -20.25 27.92 -12.24
N THR A 182 -20.78 27.33 -13.33
CA THR A 182 -21.41 28.10 -14.41
C THR A 182 -22.91 28.30 -14.24
N ASN A 183 -23.58 27.67 -13.29
CA ASN A 183 -25.06 27.70 -13.23
C ASN A 183 -25.67 28.28 -11.94
N ASP A 184 -24.89 28.69 -10.94
CA ASP A 184 -25.46 29.31 -9.74
C ASP A 184 -24.66 30.56 -9.34
N ALA A 185 -25.24 31.74 -9.62
CA ALA A 185 -24.58 33.04 -9.50
C ALA A 185 -24.29 33.48 -8.05
N ASN A 186 -24.36 32.58 -7.06
CA ASN A 186 -24.26 32.98 -5.65
C ASN A 186 -23.50 32.06 -4.72
N THR A 187 -22.72 31.08 -5.21
CA THR A 187 -21.91 30.25 -4.32
C THR A 187 -20.51 30.06 -4.88
N TYR A 188 -19.64 31.02 -4.56
CA TYR A 188 -18.21 30.90 -4.80
C TYR A 188 -17.56 29.92 -3.79
N GLN A 189 -17.64 28.63 -4.07
CA GLN A 189 -16.75 27.64 -3.47
C GLN A 189 -15.86 27.09 -4.57
N GLN A 190 -14.74 27.74 -4.74
CA GLN A 190 -13.69 27.34 -5.64
C GLN A 190 -12.92 26.17 -4.98
N TYR A 191 -13.24 24.95 -5.34
CA TYR A 191 -12.43 23.78 -4.98
C TYR A 191 -11.22 23.75 -5.93
N ASN A 192 -10.14 24.36 -5.53
CA ASN A 192 -8.85 24.21 -6.19
C ASN A 192 -8.30 22.82 -5.84
N ILE A 193 -8.56 21.84 -6.70
CA ILE A 193 -7.71 20.66 -6.76
C ILE A 193 -6.48 21.12 -7.56
N ASP A 194 -5.44 21.54 -6.88
CA ASP A 194 -4.17 21.84 -7.49
C ASP A 194 -3.60 20.53 -8.06
N LYS A 195 -3.76 20.38 -9.37
CA LYS A 195 -3.15 19.27 -10.13
C LYS A 195 -1.68 19.61 -10.37
N GLU A 196 -0.90 19.68 -9.32
CA GLU A 196 0.53 19.79 -9.46
C GLU A 196 1.10 18.42 -9.80
N TYR A 197 1.50 18.23 -11.06
CA TYR A 197 2.24 17.06 -11.49
C TYR A 197 3.69 17.18 -11.00
N VAL A 198 3.95 16.70 -9.79
CA VAL A 198 5.31 16.59 -9.29
C VAL A 198 5.99 15.42 -9.99
N ASN A 199 7.09 15.67 -10.68
CA ASN A 199 7.96 14.61 -11.17
C ASN A 199 8.65 13.96 -9.96
N GLY A 200 8.14 12.81 -9.54
CA GLY A 200 8.78 12.05 -8.48
C GLY A 200 10.18 11.59 -8.89
N SER A 201 11.04 11.41 -7.92
CA SER A 201 12.44 10.96 -8.07
C SER A 201 12.61 9.65 -8.86
N TYR A 202 11.52 8.92 -9.11
CA TYR A 202 11.49 7.64 -9.85
C TYR A 202 10.82 7.73 -11.23
N GLY A 203 10.57 8.93 -11.77
CA GLY A 203 9.99 9.10 -13.10
C GLY A 203 8.49 8.81 -13.20
N HIS A 204 7.77 8.71 -12.08
CA HIS A 204 6.32 8.58 -12.04
C HIS A 204 5.67 9.97 -11.97
N LYS A 205 4.58 10.15 -12.73
CA LYS A 205 3.72 11.32 -12.59
C LYS A 205 2.83 11.12 -11.38
N LEU A 206 3.02 11.94 -10.36
CA LEU A 206 2.20 11.98 -9.17
C LEU A 206 1.09 13.01 -9.34
N LEU A 207 -0.13 12.66 -8.97
CA LEU A 207 -1.20 13.61 -8.76
C LEU A 207 -1.27 13.91 -7.27
N SER A 208 -0.96 15.12 -6.86
CA SER A 208 -1.06 15.54 -5.46
C SER A 208 -2.44 16.13 -5.18
N ILE A 209 -3.05 15.69 -4.10
CA ILE A 209 -4.31 16.21 -3.57
C ILE A 209 -4.01 16.74 -2.18
N ASN A 210 -4.00 18.06 -2.04
CA ASN A 210 -3.73 18.72 -0.78
C ASN A 210 -5.07 19.04 -0.11
N THR A 211 -5.22 18.59 1.13
CA THR A 211 -6.42 18.83 1.92
C THR A 211 -6.04 19.44 3.27
N ILE A 212 -7.04 19.95 4.00
CA ILE A 212 -6.83 20.46 5.37
C ILE A 212 -6.34 19.38 6.36
N HIS A 213 -6.55 18.10 6.04
CA HIS A 213 -6.17 16.96 6.89
C HIS A 213 -4.78 16.45 6.57
N GLY A 214 -4.34 16.56 5.33
CA GLY A 214 -3.04 16.07 4.87
C GLY A 214 -2.94 15.98 3.35
N ASP A 215 -1.75 15.56 2.91
CA ASP A 215 -1.39 15.48 1.51
C ASP A 215 -1.47 14.04 1.01
N LEU A 216 -2.20 13.80 -0.06
CA LEU A 216 -2.30 12.51 -0.73
C LEU A 216 -1.61 12.57 -2.08
N SER A 217 -0.57 11.77 -2.26
CA SER A 217 0.11 11.59 -3.54
C SER A 217 -0.46 10.36 -4.25
N LEU A 218 -1.18 10.56 -5.35
CA LEU A 218 -1.82 9.50 -6.11
C LEU A 218 -0.92 9.03 -7.24
N VAL A 219 -0.63 7.74 -7.29
CA VAL A 219 0.20 7.07 -8.30
C VAL A 219 -0.60 5.97 -8.98
N LYS A 220 -0.46 5.89 -10.29
CA LYS A 220 -1.02 4.79 -11.07
C LYS A 220 -0.21 3.51 -10.81
N GLU A 221 -0.89 2.46 -10.33
CA GLU A 221 -0.31 1.13 -10.17
C GLU A 221 -0.69 0.21 -11.35
N PRO A 222 0.28 -0.16 -12.20
CA PRO A 222 0.00 -0.98 -13.38
C PRO A 222 -0.47 -2.41 -13.06
N LEU A 223 -0.18 -2.90 -11.86
CA LEU A 223 -0.55 -4.26 -11.43
C LEU A 223 -2.00 -4.34 -10.93
N PHE A 224 -2.64 -3.20 -10.64
CA PHE A 224 -4.07 -3.17 -10.32
C PHE A 224 -4.90 -3.36 -11.58
N ARG A 225 -5.13 -4.64 -11.93
CA ARG A 225 -5.88 -5.08 -13.11
C ARG A 225 -6.86 -6.20 -12.77
N GLY A 226 -7.86 -6.39 -13.63
CA GLY A 226 -8.88 -7.42 -13.39
C GLY A 226 -9.67 -7.13 -12.13
N PHE A 227 -9.69 -8.05 -11.18
CA PHE A 227 -10.44 -7.91 -9.93
C PHE A 227 -9.98 -6.74 -9.04
N SER A 228 -8.71 -6.36 -9.13
CA SER A 228 -8.13 -5.26 -8.35
C SER A 228 -8.10 -3.92 -9.09
N SER A 229 -8.65 -3.85 -10.31
CA SER A 229 -8.63 -2.61 -11.11
C SER A 229 -9.28 -1.42 -10.43
N ALA A 230 -10.28 -1.70 -9.60
CA ALA A 230 -11.05 -0.71 -8.84
C ALA A 230 -10.47 -0.44 -7.43
N TYR A 231 -9.27 -0.94 -7.13
CA TYR A 231 -8.62 -0.72 -5.84
C TYR A 231 -7.86 0.60 -5.81
N MET A 232 -7.93 1.25 -4.66
CA MET A 232 -7.02 2.31 -4.26
C MET A 232 -6.48 1.98 -2.87
N CYS A 233 -5.18 1.79 -2.78
CA CYS A 233 -4.48 1.47 -1.54
C CYS A 233 -3.71 2.70 -1.07
N ILE A 234 -4.10 3.27 0.06
CA ILE A 234 -3.41 4.40 0.70
C ILE A 234 -2.44 3.84 1.72
N VAL A 235 -1.18 4.20 1.57
CA VAL A 235 -0.07 3.65 2.35
C VAL A 235 0.73 4.78 2.99
N ASP A 236 1.05 4.63 4.25
CA ASP A 236 2.06 5.44 4.91
C ASP A 236 3.44 4.83 4.66
N MET A 237 4.24 5.48 3.84
CA MET A 237 5.56 4.98 3.45
C MET A 237 6.57 4.92 4.60
N ASN A 238 6.31 5.62 5.72
CA ASN A 238 7.15 5.55 6.91
C ASN A 238 6.95 4.24 7.68
N GLN A 239 5.83 3.57 7.44
CA GLN A 239 5.43 2.33 8.13
C GLN A 239 5.61 1.08 7.27
N VAL A 240 6.20 1.23 6.07
CA VAL A 240 6.44 0.12 5.15
C VAL A 240 7.91 0.05 4.77
N ALA A 241 8.53 -1.09 4.96
CA ALA A 241 9.93 -1.30 4.63
C ALA A 241 10.17 -2.62 3.90
N TYR A 242 10.98 -2.56 2.84
CA TYR A 242 11.49 -3.73 2.16
C TYR A 242 12.60 -4.36 3.00
N ARG A 243 12.48 -5.65 3.33
CA ARG A 243 13.41 -6.39 4.17
C ARG A 243 14.01 -7.58 3.44
N PRO A 244 15.19 -7.43 2.83
CA PRO A 244 15.94 -8.57 2.33
C PRO A 244 16.48 -9.41 3.49
N LEU A 245 16.61 -10.70 3.29
CA LEU A 245 17.21 -11.58 4.29
C LEU A 245 18.73 -11.35 4.33
N VAL A 246 19.19 -10.74 5.41
CA VAL A 246 20.62 -10.47 5.66
C VAL A 246 20.99 -11.05 7.02
N GLY A 247 22.01 -11.90 7.06
CA GLY A 247 22.49 -12.49 8.31
C GLY A 247 23.72 -13.39 8.11
N ASN A 248 24.49 -13.57 9.17
CA ASN A 248 25.69 -14.44 9.19
C ASN A 248 26.66 -14.19 8.03
N GLY A 249 26.83 -12.95 7.60
CA GLY A 249 27.72 -12.59 6.49
C GLY A 249 27.14 -12.87 5.09
N LEU A 250 25.90 -13.35 5.00
CA LEU A 250 25.19 -13.56 3.74
C LEU A 250 24.16 -12.45 3.54
N ASN A 251 24.16 -11.87 2.35
CA ASN A 251 23.11 -11.00 1.88
C ASN A 251 22.37 -11.69 0.74
N ARG A 252 21.08 -11.96 0.93
CA ARG A 252 20.22 -12.64 -0.05
C ARG A 252 19.30 -11.69 -0.79
N ASP A 253 19.63 -10.41 -0.78
CA ASP A 253 19.00 -9.46 -1.69
C ASP A 253 19.29 -9.84 -3.16
N THR A 254 18.71 -9.16 -4.09
CA THR A 254 18.78 -9.47 -5.51
C THR A 254 20.22 -9.66 -5.97
N HIS A 255 20.57 -10.89 -6.35
CA HIS A 255 21.87 -11.26 -6.87
C HIS A 255 21.72 -12.25 -8.02
N ILE A 256 22.79 -12.35 -8.80
CA ILE A 256 22.84 -13.17 -10.01
C ILE A 256 23.77 -14.35 -9.74
N ILE A 257 23.30 -15.55 -10.02
CA ILE A 257 24.11 -16.77 -10.04
C ILE A 257 24.28 -17.16 -11.50
N THR A 258 25.51 -17.14 -11.97
CA THR A 258 25.86 -17.45 -13.36
C THR A 258 26.27 -18.91 -13.52
N ASN A 259 26.08 -19.46 -14.73
CA ASN A 259 26.50 -20.81 -15.12
C ASN A 259 25.90 -21.91 -14.21
N VAL A 260 24.57 -21.91 -14.08
CA VAL A 260 23.81 -22.86 -13.23
C VAL A 260 23.39 -24.12 -14.02
N GLN A 261 23.78 -24.22 -15.30
CA GLN A 261 23.51 -25.40 -16.14
C GLN A 261 24.20 -26.64 -15.62
N GLN A 262 23.71 -27.81 -16.01
CA GLN A 262 24.40 -29.09 -15.76
C GLN A 262 25.65 -29.19 -16.63
N ALA A 263 26.62 -29.95 -16.16
CA ALA A 263 27.94 -30.01 -16.78
C ALA A 263 27.94 -30.65 -18.19
N ASP A 264 26.90 -31.40 -18.54
CA ASP A 264 26.69 -32.10 -19.81
C ASP A 264 25.74 -31.35 -20.76
N GLU A 265 25.23 -30.18 -20.37
CA GLU A 265 24.30 -29.38 -21.18
C GLU A 265 25.05 -28.32 -22.01
N ASP A 266 24.82 -28.32 -23.35
CA ASP A 266 25.37 -27.29 -24.26
C ASP A 266 24.44 -26.05 -24.27
N LEU A 267 24.35 -25.38 -23.11
CA LEU A 267 23.59 -24.16 -22.96
C LEU A 267 24.22 -23.25 -21.87
N ARG A 268 23.80 -22.00 -21.85
CA ARG A 268 24.08 -21.07 -20.77
C ARG A 268 22.82 -20.81 -20.00
N LYS A 269 22.91 -21.00 -18.69
CA LYS A 269 21.81 -20.77 -17.76
C LYS A 269 22.30 -19.89 -16.60
N ASP A 270 21.67 -18.73 -16.46
CA ASP A 270 21.93 -17.83 -15.35
C ASP A 270 20.62 -17.65 -14.56
N MET A 271 20.71 -17.44 -13.26
CA MET A 271 19.57 -17.32 -12.37
C MET A 271 19.65 -16.03 -11.56
N ILE A 272 18.53 -15.31 -11.51
CA ILE A 272 18.33 -14.19 -10.60
C ILE A 272 17.65 -14.77 -9.35
N LEU A 273 18.17 -14.46 -8.19
CA LEU A 273 17.63 -14.89 -6.90
C LEU A 273 17.48 -13.70 -5.98
N THR A 274 16.32 -13.61 -5.34
CA THR A 274 16.01 -12.62 -4.30
C THR A 274 15.30 -13.34 -3.16
N GLU A 275 15.69 -13.05 -1.94
CA GLU A 275 14.95 -13.49 -0.75
C GLU A 275 14.64 -12.29 0.11
N ALA A 276 13.38 -11.89 0.12
CA ALA A 276 12.93 -10.69 0.80
C ALA A 276 11.48 -10.83 1.29
N GLY A 277 11.13 -10.00 2.25
CA GLY A 277 9.78 -9.83 2.74
C GLY A 277 9.44 -8.35 2.87
N LEU A 278 8.19 -8.07 3.18
CA LEU A 278 7.70 -6.75 3.48
C LEU A 278 7.47 -6.64 4.99
N GLU A 279 7.98 -5.58 5.58
CA GLU A 279 7.66 -5.18 6.94
C GLU A 279 6.61 -4.08 6.88
N ILE A 280 5.50 -4.29 7.54
CA ILE A 280 4.40 -3.32 7.62
C ILE A 280 4.06 -3.15 9.10
N SER A 281 4.06 -1.93 9.56
CA SER A 281 3.71 -1.57 10.93
C SER A 281 2.48 -0.65 10.95
N LEU A 282 1.87 -0.51 12.12
CA LEU A 282 0.72 0.36 12.37
C LEU A 282 -0.40 0.21 11.30
N PRO A 283 -1.11 -0.93 11.28
CA PRO A 283 -2.13 -1.20 10.26
C PRO A 283 -3.20 -0.10 10.16
N GLU A 284 -3.48 0.60 11.25
CA GLU A 284 -4.40 1.73 11.31
C GLU A 284 -4.00 2.95 10.46
N THR A 285 -2.74 3.03 10.02
CA THR A 285 -2.26 4.12 9.16
C THR A 285 -2.49 3.88 7.68
N HIS A 286 -2.84 2.65 7.32
CA HIS A 286 -3.09 2.21 5.96
C HIS A 286 -4.58 2.10 5.68
N CYS A 287 -4.94 2.23 4.38
CA CYS A 287 -6.33 2.21 3.96
C CYS A 287 -6.47 1.51 2.60
N LEU A 288 -7.57 0.78 2.43
CA LEU A 288 -7.95 0.18 1.17
C LEU A 288 -9.37 0.64 0.80
N TYR A 289 -9.51 1.20 -0.39
CA TYR A 289 -10.80 1.40 -1.04
C TYR A 289 -11.00 0.38 -2.15
N ASN A 290 -12.19 -0.18 -2.18
CA ASN A 290 -12.67 -0.99 -3.29
C ASN A 290 -13.89 -0.28 -3.88
N PHE A 291 -13.79 0.16 -5.14
CA PHE A 291 -14.89 0.83 -5.82
C PHE A 291 -15.70 -0.19 -6.60
N GLU A 292 -16.95 -0.41 -6.18
CA GLU A 292 -17.88 -1.25 -6.93
C GLU A 292 -18.33 -0.55 -8.21
N ALA A 293 -18.45 -1.33 -9.29
CA ALA A 293 -18.97 -0.89 -10.60
C ALA A 293 -18.13 0.14 -11.38
N VAL A 294 -16.86 0.33 -11.07
CA VAL A 294 -15.95 1.06 -11.97
C VAL A 294 -15.45 0.08 -13.05
N THR A 295 -16.23 -0.06 -14.13
CA THR A 295 -15.90 -0.90 -15.30
C THR A 295 -15.38 -0.06 -16.47
#